data_97a0b5601cba8b482f9a81c5a65fdbd7
#
_entry.id   97a0b5601cba8b482f9a81c5a65fdbd7
#
_cell.length_a   1.000
_cell.length_b   1.000
_cell.length_c   1.000
_cell.angle_alpha   90.00
_cell.angle_beta   90.00
_cell.angle_gamma   90.00
#
_symmetry.space_group_name_H-M   'P 1'
#
loop_
_entity.id
_entity.type
_entity.pdbx_description
1 polymer ?
#
loop_
_entity_poly.entity_id
_entity_poly.type
_entity_poly.pdbx_seq_one_letter_code
_entity_poly.pdbx_strand_id
1 'polypeptide(L)'
;MAKTDPKLLERARKLRSNMPQPERELWTALRAKRFQSFKFARQVVIGPYIADFVCRSLKLIIELDGATHADQLRDEHRTAYLEAQGYRVIRFWNNDVMTNLEGVLTILSATLASPPLPNPLPLGERA
;
A
#
# COMPACT_ATOMS: atom_id res chain seq x y z
N MET A 1 -5.04 20.84 -12.68
CA MET A 1 -5.21 19.80 -11.68
C MET A 1 -6.14 18.71 -12.19
N ALA A 2 -5.70 17.50 -12.07
CA ALA A 2 -6.50 16.38 -12.55
C ALA A 2 -7.66 16.12 -11.60
N LYS A 3 -8.82 15.88 -12.15
CA LYS A 3 -9.97 15.53 -11.35
C LYS A 3 -9.99 14.04 -11.11
N THR A 4 -10.33 13.65 -9.90
CA THR A 4 -10.48 12.24 -9.61
C THR A 4 -11.77 11.75 -10.26
N ASP A 5 -11.68 10.59 -10.88
CA ASP A 5 -12.82 9.97 -11.54
C ASP A 5 -13.88 9.65 -10.48
N PRO A 6 -15.11 10.17 -10.62
CA PRO A 6 -16.17 9.88 -9.64
C PRO A 6 -16.46 8.39 -9.51
N LYS A 7 -16.28 7.62 -10.58
CA LYS A 7 -16.52 6.18 -10.51
C LYS A 7 -15.49 5.50 -9.62
N LEU A 8 -14.24 5.97 -9.65
CA LEU A 8 -13.21 5.44 -8.78
C LEU A 8 -13.48 5.81 -7.33
N LEU A 9 -13.94 7.02 -7.07
CA LEU A 9 -14.27 7.42 -5.71
C LEU A 9 -15.38 6.56 -5.14
N GLU A 10 -16.40 6.29 -5.94
CA GLU A 10 -17.49 5.45 -5.49
C GLU A 10 -17.01 4.01 -5.26
N ARG A 11 -16.18 3.51 -6.16
CA ARG A 11 -15.64 2.17 -6.01
C ARG A 11 -14.80 2.06 -4.73
N ALA A 12 -13.98 3.06 -4.46
CA ALA A 12 -13.18 3.07 -3.23
C ALA A 12 -14.07 3.06 -2.00
N ARG A 13 -15.18 3.81 -2.03
CA ARG A 13 -16.13 3.81 -0.92
C ARG A 13 -16.71 2.43 -0.70
N LYS A 14 -17.09 1.75 -1.77
CA LYS A 14 -17.64 0.40 -1.66
C LYS A 14 -16.60 -0.58 -1.11
N LEU A 15 -15.35 -0.45 -1.56
CA LEU A 15 -14.29 -1.32 -1.07
C LEU A 15 -14.05 -1.10 0.42
N ARG A 16 -14.13 0.16 0.88
CA ARG A 16 -13.95 0.43 2.30
C ARG A 16 -15.05 -0.18 3.16
N SER A 17 -16.25 -0.26 2.64
CA SER A 17 -17.37 -0.80 3.42
C SER A 17 -17.47 -2.32 3.34
N ASN A 18 -16.71 -2.94 2.46
CA ASN A 18 -16.79 -4.39 2.26
C ASN A 18 -15.39 -4.97 2.16
N MET A 19 -14.63 -4.84 3.25
CA MET A 19 -13.23 -5.26 3.26
C MET A 19 -13.09 -6.77 3.41
N PRO A 20 -12.27 -7.39 2.56
CA PRO A 20 -11.90 -8.79 2.78
C PRO A 20 -11.15 -8.97 4.09
N GLN A 21 -11.14 -10.19 4.60
CA GLN A 21 -10.55 -10.45 5.90
C GLN A 21 -9.08 -10.04 6.02
N PRO A 22 -8.20 -10.32 5.03
CA PRO A 22 -6.81 -9.87 5.16
C PRO A 22 -6.70 -8.36 5.32
N GLU A 23 -7.52 -7.60 4.60
CA GLU A 23 -7.50 -6.15 4.74
C GLU A 23 -7.98 -5.72 6.10
N ARG A 24 -9.02 -6.37 6.63
CA ARG A 24 -9.52 -6.03 7.96
C ARG A 24 -8.49 -6.32 9.04
N GLU A 25 -7.79 -7.45 8.92
CA GLU A 25 -6.78 -7.80 9.89
C GLU A 25 -5.65 -6.77 9.90
N LEU A 26 -5.17 -6.42 8.73
CA LEU A 26 -4.09 -5.45 8.64
C LEU A 26 -4.56 -4.06 9.07
N TRP A 27 -5.77 -3.66 8.66
CA TRP A 27 -6.30 -2.37 9.03
C TRP A 27 -6.42 -2.21 10.55
N THR A 28 -6.89 -3.24 11.23
CA THR A 28 -6.99 -3.23 12.68
C THR A 28 -5.61 -3.03 13.31
N ALA A 29 -4.60 -3.72 12.78
CA ALA A 29 -3.24 -3.60 13.28
C ALA A 29 -2.66 -2.21 13.01
N LEU A 30 -2.95 -1.63 11.86
CA LEU A 30 -2.44 -0.30 11.52
C LEU A 30 -3.03 0.80 12.39
N ARG A 31 -4.20 0.56 12.96
CA ARG A 31 -4.85 1.52 13.83
C ARG A 31 -4.48 1.30 15.30
N ALA A 32 -3.75 0.24 15.60
CA ALA A 32 -3.38 -0.06 16.96
C ALA A 32 -2.25 0.83 17.45
N LYS A 33 -2.00 0.82 18.74
CA LYS A 33 -1.02 1.67 19.38
C LYS A 33 0.35 1.62 18.72
N ARG A 34 0.75 0.45 18.25
CA ARG A 34 2.05 0.23 17.67
C ARG A 34 2.34 1.21 16.52
N PHE A 35 1.28 1.58 15.78
CA PHE A 35 1.44 2.44 14.61
C PHE A 35 0.70 3.75 14.74
N GLN A 36 0.34 4.15 15.96
CA GLN A 36 -0.51 5.33 16.13
C GLN A 36 0.15 6.63 15.72
N SER A 37 1.48 6.65 15.63
CA SER A 37 2.18 7.85 15.17
C SER A 37 2.03 8.07 13.67
N PHE A 38 1.51 7.09 12.96
CA PHE A 38 1.35 7.16 11.53
C PHE A 38 -0.11 7.18 11.16
N LYS A 39 -0.46 7.98 10.18
CA LYS A 39 -1.83 8.00 9.69
C LYS A 39 -1.94 7.20 8.43
N PHE A 40 -2.71 6.14 8.49
CA PHE A 40 -2.98 5.31 7.31
C PHE A 40 -4.41 5.56 6.84
N ALA A 41 -4.57 5.66 5.53
CA ALA A 41 -5.88 5.66 4.90
C ALA A 41 -5.99 4.39 4.08
N ARG A 42 -7.21 3.92 3.88
CA ARG A 42 -7.43 2.70 3.10
C ARG A 42 -8.22 3.02 1.86
N GLN A 43 -7.98 2.23 0.83
CA GLN A 43 -8.68 2.34 -0.45
C GLN A 43 -8.66 3.78 -0.95
N VAL A 44 -7.45 4.25 -1.25
CA VAL A 44 -7.23 5.64 -1.66
C VAL A 44 -7.04 5.69 -3.16
N VAL A 45 -7.76 6.59 -3.81
CA VAL A 45 -7.62 6.77 -5.25
C VAL A 45 -6.38 7.57 -5.54
N ILE A 46 -5.49 7.01 -6.36
CA ILE A 46 -4.28 7.69 -6.82
C ILE A 46 -4.23 7.51 -8.34
N GLY A 47 -4.51 8.59 -9.08
CA GLY A 47 -4.61 8.51 -10.53
C GLY A 47 -5.68 7.52 -10.93
N PRO A 48 -5.39 6.58 -11.82
CA PRO A 48 -6.37 5.59 -12.26
C PRO A 48 -6.48 4.37 -11.35
N TYR A 49 -5.78 4.39 -10.21
CA TYR A 49 -5.70 3.22 -9.34
C TYR A 49 -6.26 3.48 -7.96
N ILE A 50 -6.63 2.42 -7.27
CA ILE A 50 -7.04 2.48 -5.86
C ILE A 50 -5.99 1.70 -5.08
N ALA A 51 -5.30 2.39 -4.16
CA ALA A 51 -4.28 1.77 -3.33
C ALA A 51 -4.91 1.25 -2.05
N ASP A 52 -4.46 0.07 -1.60
CA ASP A 52 -5.09 -0.57 -0.44
C ASP A 52 -4.90 0.25 0.83
N PHE A 53 -3.66 0.59 1.17
CA PHE A 53 -3.37 1.40 2.35
C PHE A 53 -2.30 2.42 2.00
N VAL A 54 -2.47 3.64 2.47
CA VAL A 54 -1.55 4.73 2.15
C VAL A 54 -1.20 5.50 3.40
N CYS A 55 0.09 5.71 3.63
CA CYS A 55 0.58 6.65 4.61
C CYS A 55 1.16 7.84 3.85
N ARG A 56 0.39 8.91 3.76
CA ARG A 56 0.75 10.04 2.90
C ARG A 56 2.00 10.76 3.38
N SER A 57 2.18 10.86 4.69
CA SER A 57 3.33 11.58 5.23
C SER A 57 4.64 10.92 4.86
N LEU A 58 4.65 9.61 4.69
CA LEU A 58 5.84 8.88 4.31
C LEU A 58 5.84 8.46 2.84
N LYS A 59 4.80 8.82 2.11
CA LYS A 59 4.66 8.40 0.72
C LYS A 59 4.79 6.89 0.59
N LEU A 60 4.11 6.16 1.45
CA LEU A 60 4.18 4.71 1.49
C LEU A 60 2.83 4.11 1.16
N ILE A 61 2.83 3.15 0.26
CA ILE A 61 1.63 2.38 -0.10
C ILE A 61 1.86 0.94 0.29
N ILE A 62 0.87 0.32 0.93
CA ILE A 62 0.88 -1.09 1.24
C ILE A 62 -0.17 -1.76 0.37
N GLU A 63 0.23 -2.80 -0.36
CA GLU A 63 -0.67 -3.54 -1.23
C GLU A 63 -0.75 -4.98 -0.74
N LEU A 64 -1.95 -5.53 -0.72
CA LEU A 64 -2.16 -6.92 -0.38
C LEU A 64 -2.48 -7.69 -1.64
N ASP A 65 -1.75 -8.76 -1.87
CA ASP A 65 -1.90 -9.55 -3.08
C ASP A 65 -2.45 -10.93 -2.78
N GLY A 66 -3.39 -11.36 -3.61
CA GLY A 66 -3.76 -12.75 -3.65
C GLY A 66 -2.76 -13.51 -4.50
N ALA A 67 -2.87 -14.82 -4.51
CA ALA A 67 -1.91 -15.66 -5.19
C ALA A 67 -2.35 -15.97 -6.63
N THR A 68 -2.58 -14.96 -7.44
CA THR A 68 -2.95 -15.21 -8.83
C THR A 68 -1.89 -14.62 -9.75
N HIS A 69 -1.41 -15.46 -10.66
CA HIS A 69 -0.43 -15.00 -11.64
C HIS A 69 -1.04 -14.12 -12.72
N ALA A 70 -2.34 -14.22 -12.90
CA ALA A 70 -3.01 -13.49 -13.98
C ALA A 70 -2.86 -11.98 -13.86
N ASP A 71 -2.69 -11.48 -12.64
CA ASP A 71 -2.66 -10.05 -12.42
C ASP A 71 -1.24 -9.49 -12.28
N GLN A 72 -0.23 -10.32 -12.46
CA GLN A 72 1.14 -9.88 -12.21
C GLN A 72 1.57 -8.73 -13.13
N LEU A 73 1.28 -8.84 -14.40
CA LEU A 73 1.66 -7.78 -15.34
C LEU A 73 0.94 -6.50 -15.05
N ARG A 74 -0.34 -6.60 -14.71
CA ARG A 74 -1.14 -5.43 -14.36
C ARG A 74 -0.59 -4.80 -13.09
N ASP A 75 -0.15 -5.62 -12.12
CA ASP A 75 0.43 -5.11 -10.89
C ASP A 75 1.74 -4.38 -11.14
N GLU A 76 2.53 -4.84 -12.10
CA GLU A 76 3.78 -4.16 -12.43
C GLU A 76 3.53 -2.77 -13.00
N HIS A 77 2.56 -2.63 -13.88
CA HIS A 77 2.19 -1.32 -14.41
C HIS A 77 1.69 -0.40 -13.31
N ARG A 78 0.88 -0.93 -12.44
CA ARG A 78 0.33 -0.18 -11.33
C ARG A 78 1.43 0.30 -10.39
N THR A 79 2.35 -0.59 -10.02
CA THR A 79 3.45 -0.24 -9.15
C THR A 79 4.33 0.83 -9.77
N ALA A 80 4.64 0.67 -11.06
CA ALA A 80 5.46 1.65 -11.77
C ALA A 80 4.81 3.03 -11.74
N TYR A 81 3.50 3.08 -11.97
CA TYR A 81 2.80 4.35 -11.91
C TYR A 81 2.88 4.99 -10.53
N LEU A 82 2.62 4.21 -9.50
CA LEU A 82 2.62 4.72 -8.13
C LEU A 82 4.01 5.19 -7.73
N GLU A 83 5.04 4.46 -8.13
CA GLU A 83 6.41 4.88 -7.83
C GLU A 83 6.77 6.15 -8.58
N ALA A 84 6.27 6.31 -9.80
CA ALA A 84 6.50 7.53 -10.55
C ALA A 84 5.85 8.74 -9.89
N GLN A 85 4.81 8.51 -9.08
CA GLN A 85 4.16 9.58 -8.32
C GLN A 85 4.89 9.87 -7.01
N GLY A 86 5.98 9.19 -6.73
CA GLY A 86 6.78 9.45 -5.55
C GLY A 86 6.50 8.52 -4.39
N TYR A 87 5.71 7.48 -4.58
CA TYR A 87 5.38 6.56 -3.50
C TYR A 87 6.33 5.38 -3.46
N ARG A 88 6.59 4.88 -2.27
CA ARG A 88 7.19 3.56 -2.09
C ARG A 88 6.04 2.57 -2.00
N VAL A 89 6.18 1.42 -2.65
CA VAL A 89 5.15 0.39 -2.62
C VAL A 89 5.73 -0.85 -1.97
N ILE A 90 5.07 -1.33 -0.93
CA ILE A 90 5.45 -2.57 -0.28
C ILE A 90 4.26 -3.53 -0.40
N ARG A 91 4.55 -4.78 -0.71
CA ARG A 91 3.52 -5.76 -0.93
C ARG A 91 3.63 -6.88 0.06
N PHE A 92 2.47 -7.36 0.51
CA PHE A 92 2.39 -8.54 1.35
C PHE A 92 1.37 -9.48 0.74
N TRP A 93 1.60 -10.76 0.90
CA TRP A 93 0.63 -11.75 0.48
C TRP A 93 -0.52 -11.78 1.48
N ASN A 94 -1.74 -11.95 0.97
CA ASN A 94 -2.89 -12.13 1.85
C ASN A 94 -2.65 -13.24 2.84
N ASN A 95 -2.07 -14.34 2.37
CA ASN A 95 -1.80 -15.47 3.25
C ASN A 95 -0.86 -15.12 4.38
N ASP A 96 0.14 -14.29 4.12
CA ASP A 96 1.06 -13.88 5.18
C ASP A 96 0.37 -13.05 6.23
N VAL A 97 -0.54 -12.18 5.82
CA VAL A 97 -1.31 -11.38 6.77
C VAL A 97 -2.15 -12.29 7.66
N MET A 98 -2.73 -13.34 7.08
CA MET A 98 -3.61 -14.22 7.81
C MET A 98 -2.87 -15.20 8.71
N THR A 99 -1.68 -15.63 8.32
CA THR A 99 -0.98 -16.69 9.05
C THR A 99 0.26 -16.21 9.78
N ASN A 100 0.79 -15.04 9.45
CA ASN A 100 2.01 -14.53 10.07
C ASN A 100 1.94 -13.01 10.18
N LEU A 101 0.90 -12.53 10.81
CA LEU A 101 0.68 -11.09 10.93
C LEU A 101 1.85 -10.40 11.64
N GLU A 102 2.38 -11.01 12.69
CA GLU A 102 3.51 -10.40 13.40
C GLU A 102 4.72 -10.21 12.50
N GLY A 103 5.00 -11.17 11.63
CA GLY A 103 6.09 -11.02 10.67
C GLY A 103 5.84 -9.85 9.72
N VAL A 104 4.61 -9.72 9.24
CA VAL A 104 4.24 -8.60 8.40
C VAL A 104 4.44 -7.28 9.13
N LEU A 105 3.99 -7.20 10.37
CA LEU A 105 4.09 -5.97 11.15
C LEU A 105 5.53 -5.63 11.49
N THR A 106 6.36 -6.64 11.69
CA THR A 106 7.79 -6.41 11.93
C THR A 106 8.46 -5.78 10.72
N ILE A 107 8.18 -6.31 9.54
CA ILE A 107 8.71 -5.74 8.30
C ILE A 107 8.18 -4.31 8.12
N LEU A 108 6.91 -4.11 8.38
CA LEU A 108 6.30 -2.81 8.22
C LEU A 108 6.91 -1.80 9.19
N SER A 109 7.13 -2.19 10.44
CA SER A 109 7.77 -1.32 11.42
C SER A 109 9.15 -0.87 10.95
N ALA A 110 9.92 -1.79 10.42
CA ALA A 110 11.24 -1.46 9.89
C ALA A 110 11.15 -0.51 8.71
N THR A 111 10.16 -0.73 7.85
CA THR A 111 9.95 0.13 6.69
C THR A 111 9.56 1.55 7.12
N LEU A 112 8.69 1.66 8.11
CA LEU A 112 8.25 2.97 8.60
C LEU A 112 9.37 3.72 9.31
N ALA A 113 10.28 2.99 9.92
CA ALA A 113 11.42 3.62 10.61
C ALA A 113 12.48 4.10 9.62
N SER A 114 12.46 3.62 8.40
CA SER A 114 13.43 4.03 7.38
C SER A 114 12.87 5.19 6.58
N PRO A 115 13.52 6.36 6.61
CA PRO A 115 13.01 7.48 5.84
C PRO A 115 13.11 7.18 4.35
N PRO A 116 12.21 7.76 3.55
CA PRO A 116 12.32 7.61 2.11
C PRO A 116 13.61 8.26 1.64
N LEU A 117 14.22 7.66 0.63
CA LEU A 117 15.40 8.25 0.03
C LEU A 117 15.02 9.58 -0.61
N PRO A 118 15.77 10.64 -0.34
CA PRO A 118 15.45 11.94 -0.92
C PRO A 118 15.53 11.92 -2.42
N ASN A 119 16.33 11.02 -2.94
CA ASN A 119 16.57 10.95 -4.35
C ASN A 119 16.78 9.50 -4.68
N PRO A 120 15.85 8.88 -5.42
CA PRO A 120 16.01 7.46 -5.71
C PRO A 120 17.32 7.28 -6.45
N LEU A 121 18.22 6.58 -5.82
CA LEU A 121 19.49 6.34 -6.45
C LEU A 121 19.31 5.38 -7.59
N PRO A 122 19.82 5.72 -8.75
CA PRO A 122 19.87 4.74 -9.79
C PRO A 122 20.62 3.54 -9.30
N LEU A 123 20.11 2.39 -9.61
CA LEU A 123 20.73 1.18 -9.11
C LEU A 123 22.15 1.04 -9.53
N GLY A 124 22.46 1.50 -10.71
CA GLY A 124 23.82 1.43 -11.19
C GLY A 124 24.75 2.23 -10.35
N GLU A 125 24.31 3.29 -9.78
CA GLU A 125 25.17 4.12 -8.97
C GLU A 125 25.31 3.62 -7.59
N ARG A 126 24.37 2.86 -7.15
CA ARG A 126 24.54 2.23 -5.90
C ARG A 126 25.51 1.15 -5.96
N ALA A 127 25.66 0.65 -7.09
CA ALA A 127 26.61 -0.42 -7.28
C ALA A 127 27.98 0.10 -7.19
#